data_30d65a16280f6de93277b569ae60133f
#
_entry.id   30d65a16280f6de93277b569ae60133f
#
_cell.length_a   1.000
_cell.length_b   1.000
_cell.length_c   1.000
_cell.angle_alpha   90.00
_cell.angle_beta   90.00
_cell.angle_gamma   90.00
#
_symmetry.space_group_name_H-M   'P 1'
#
loop_
_entity.id
_entity.type
_entity.pdbx_description
1 polymer ?
#
loop_
_entity_poly.entity_id
_entity_poly.type
_entity_poly.pdbx_seq_one_letter_code
_entity_poly.pdbx_strand_id
1 'polypeptide(L)'
;MKVRDLQAAIRGGRPLDADDSVAKAARLLRARGLPALPVAVSNRLIGLVTATDLLAFAARAPDSVATARDTRVVAVMRPLEAVVGLDQSLLEAAQVMQQAPAEAVPVVEFGGRYVGMLSAREVLAGLSGEPLMPQVAGLATPFGVYLTTGGLRAGAGDLSLFATGAALMILNLVAGGVVYGLSWLATRATEAAGLSPSAEAAAADVPVEAVMVLFAFYIGIFLLLLRLSPLAGVHAGEHMVVHAIEEGEDLTPENVRAMPRVHPRCGTNLMALMVLIVVAQRFLSSLAVAASEAATMLALFILVMIVLVTWRRLGAGLQRWVTTRPPSDRQMAAATTVGEALLGKIRANPNVRAVGFRRIWYTGLIQVMAGFLALALVVEHGGPLLAAVWTRLTG
;
A
#
# COMPACT_ATOMS: atom_id res chain seq x y z
N MET A 1 20.73 7.38 16.39
CA MET A 1 20.00 6.59 15.40
C MET A 1 20.27 5.12 15.66
N LYS A 2 19.27 4.30 15.67
CA LYS A 2 19.33 2.83 15.90
C LYS A 2 19.15 2.10 14.57
N VAL A 3 19.53 0.84 14.53
CA VAL A 3 19.35 -0.03 13.36
C VAL A 3 17.88 -0.13 12.95
N ARG A 4 16.95 -0.15 13.90
CA ARG A 4 15.50 -0.11 13.59
C ARG A 4 15.05 1.10 12.78
N ASP A 5 15.74 2.22 12.89
CA ASP A 5 15.42 3.45 12.14
C ASP A 5 15.77 3.30 10.65
N LEU A 6 16.62 2.30 10.32
CA LEU A 6 16.96 1.88 8.96
C LEU A 6 16.05 0.75 8.43
N GLN A 7 15.00 0.36 9.13
CA GLN A 7 14.19 -0.82 8.81
C GLN A 7 13.70 -0.83 7.34
N ALA A 8 13.42 0.34 6.77
CA ALA A 8 13.07 0.47 5.35
C ALA A 8 14.22 0.15 4.37
N ALA A 9 15.44 0.10 4.88
CA ALA A 9 16.65 -0.15 4.11
C ALA A 9 17.25 -1.54 4.40
N ILE A 10 16.88 -2.15 5.53
CA ILE A 10 17.26 -3.53 5.85
C ILE A 10 16.55 -4.42 4.82
N ARG A 11 17.37 -5.05 3.98
CA ARG A 11 16.84 -5.92 2.94
C ARG A 11 16.42 -7.23 3.56
N GLY A 12 15.10 -7.43 3.69
CA GLY A 12 14.48 -8.67 4.06
C GLY A 12 14.65 -9.75 3.00
N GLY A 13 13.93 -10.81 3.15
CA GLY A 13 13.97 -11.97 2.31
C GLY A 13 14.24 -13.21 3.13
N ARG A 14 13.65 -14.34 2.73
CA ARG A 14 13.88 -15.59 3.46
C ARG A 14 15.35 -15.99 3.40
N PRO A 15 15.93 -16.45 4.50
CA PRO A 15 17.23 -17.12 4.48
C PRO A 15 17.23 -18.29 3.50
N LEU A 16 18.38 -18.62 2.94
CA LEU A 16 18.58 -19.89 2.25
C LEU A 16 18.40 -21.03 3.24
N ASP A 17 17.76 -22.10 2.81
CA ASP A 17 17.84 -23.35 3.55
C ASP A 17 19.24 -23.98 3.36
N ALA A 18 19.76 -24.66 4.37
CA ALA A 18 21.06 -25.32 4.29
C ALA A 18 21.13 -26.35 3.14
N ASP A 19 19.98 -26.91 2.77
CA ASP A 19 19.84 -27.88 1.68
C ASP A 19 19.62 -27.21 0.29
N ASP A 20 19.47 -25.90 0.22
CA ASP A 20 19.38 -25.19 -1.05
C ASP A 20 20.67 -25.33 -1.86
N SER A 21 20.55 -25.30 -3.21
CA SER A 21 21.70 -25.46 -4.09
C SER A 21 22.53 -24.19 -4.18
N VAL A 22 23.82 -24.33 -4.45
CA VAL A 22 24.75 -23.25 -4.76
C VAL A 22 24.25 -22.41 -5.94
N ALA A 23 23.64 -23.06 -6.94
CA ALA A 23 23.04 -22.35 -8.09
C ALA A 23 21.86 -21.45 -7.66
N LYS A 24 21.05 -21.86 -6.67
CA LYS A 24 19.99 -21.02 -6.07
C LYS A 24 20.61 -19.82 -5.35
N ALA A 25 21.65 -20.05 -4.55
CA ALA A 25 22.37 -18.97 -3.85
C ALA A 25 22.93 -17.92 -4.82
N ALA A 26 23.61 -18.37 -5.89
CA ALA A 26 24.16 -17.47 -6.91
C ALA A 26 23.08 -16.62 -7.60
N ARG A 27 21.95 -17.23 -7.93
CA ARG A 27 20.81 -16.55 -8.53
C ARG A 27 20.24 -15.49 -7.59
N LEU A 28 20.03 -15.83 -6.30
CA LEU A 28 19.47 -14.91 -5.32
C LEU A 28 20.44 -13.76 -4.97
N LEU A 29 21.73 -14.02 -4.82
CA LEU A 29 22.73 -12.95 -4.62
C LEU A 29 22.66 -11.92 -5.75
N ARG A 30 22.63 -12.40 -7.00
CA ARG A 30 22.52 -11.51 -8.17
C ARG A 30 21.19 -10.77 -8.22
N ALA A 31 20.08 -11.46 -7.96
CA ALA A 31 18.74 -10.87 -8.04
C ALA A 31 18.51 -9.82 -6.94
N ARG A 32 18.93 -10.11 -5.72
CA ARG A 32 18.76 -9.20 -4.58
C ARG A 32 19.82 -8.10 -4.49
N GLY A 33 20.93 -8.24 -5.23
CA GLY A 33 22.06 -7.28 -5.18
C GLY A 33 22.66 -7.18 -3.78
N LEU A 34 22.64 -8.28 -3.02
CA LEU A 34 23.23 -8.35 -1.69
C LEU A 34 24.65 -8.90 -1.79
N PRO A 35 25.59 -8.46 -0.94
CA PRO A 35 26.94 -9.03 -0.91
C PRO A 35 26.99 -10.40 -0.23
N ALA A 36 25.99 -10.73 0.57
CA ALA A 36 25.86 -12.00 1.29
C ALA A 36 24.38 -12.41 1.45
N LEU A 37 24.13 -13.71 1.55
CA LEU A 37 22.84 -14.29 1.92
C LEU A 37 22.95 -15.10 3.22
N PRO A 38 22.01 -14.97 4.13
CA PRO A 38 21.97 -15.80 5.34
C PRO A 38 21.51 -17.22 5.00
N VAL A 39 22.06 -18.18 5.72
CA VAL A 39 21.68 -19.59 5.67
C VAL A 39 21.07 -20.00 7.01
N ALA A 40 19.96 -20.70 6.97
CA ALA A 40 19.23 -21.12 8.16
C ALA A 40 18.83 -22.60 8.09
N VAL A 41 18.66 -23.20 9.28
CA VAL A 41 18.01 -24.50 9.46
C VAL A 41 16.89 -24.29 10.48
N SER A 42 15.68 -24.73 10.15
CA SER A 42 14.52 -24.59 11.05
C SER A 42 14.36 -23.16 11.62
N ASN A 43 14.53 -22.17 10.77
CA ASN A 43 14.44 -20.73 11.10
C ASN A 43 15.55 -20.18 12.01
N ARG A 44 16.60 -20.97 12.29
CA ARG A 44 17.78 -20.53 13.03
C ARG A 44 18.93 -20.27 12.06
N LEU A 45 19.50 -19.08 12.11
CA LEU A 45 20.67 -18.73 11.30
C LEU A 45 21.87 -19.58 11.72
N ILE A 46 22.56 -20.14 10.73
CA ILE A 46 23.75 -20.99 10.92
C ILE A 46 24.99 -20.47 10.19
N GLY A 47 24.81 -19.64 9.17
CA GLY A 47 25.92 -19.13 8.37
C GLY A 47 25.52 -18.10 7.34
N LEU A 48 26.52 -17.70 6.54
CA LEU A 48 26.41 -16.78 5.41
C LEU A 48 27.04 -17.37 4.17
N VAL A 49 26.51 -17.03 3.00
CA VAL A 49 27.14 -17.28 1.70
C VAL A 49 27.37 -15.95 1.01
N THR A 50 28.62 -15.68 0.64
CA THR A 50 29.03 -14.46 -0.07
C THR A 50 29.30 -14.73 -1.56
N ALA A 51 29.35 -13.65 -2.34
CA ALA A 51 29.79 -13.76 -3.73
C ALA A 51 31.22 -14.36 -3.84
N THR A 52 32.10 -14.01 -2.91
CA THR A 52 33.47 -14.54 -2.85
C THR A 52 33.49 -16.06 -2.61
N ASP A 53 32.61 -16.57 -1.75
CA ASP A 53 32.51 -18.03 -1.48
C ASP A 53 32.05 -18.79 -2.73
N LEU A 54 31.08 -18.22 -3.46
CA LEU A 54 30.62 -18.81 -4.71
C LEU A 54 31.68 -18.75 -5.84
N LEU A 55 32.45 -17.68 -5.91
CA LEU A 55 33.57 -17.59 -6.85
C LEU A 55 34.68 -18.59 -6.51
N ALA A 56 35.02 -18.73 -5.22
CA ALA A 56 35.98 -19.74 -4.78
C ALA A 56 35.50 -21.17 -5.06
N PHE A 57 34.22 -21.46 -4.91
CA PHE A 57 33.62 -22.72 -5.31
C PHE A 57 33.74 -22.93 -6.83
N ALA A 58 33.33 -21.95 -7.65
CA ALA A 58 33.37 -22.04 -9.10
C ALA A 58 34.78 -22.27 -9.65
N ALA A 59 35.80 -21.66 -9.03
CA ALA A 59 37.20 -21.82 -9.41
C ALA A 59 37.76 -23.25 -9.16
N ARG A 60 37.10 -24.03 -8.27
CA ARG A 60 37.52 -25.39 -7.91
C ARG A 60 36.70 -26.49 -8.60
N ALA A 61 35.54 -26.15 -9.15
CA ALA A 61 34.64 -27.12 -9.75
C ALA A 61 34.95 -27.33 -11.24
N PRO A 62 35.20 -28.57 -11.72
CA PRO A 62 35.53 -28.86 -13.12
C PRO A 62 34.39 -28.46 -14.09
N ASP A 63 33.15 -28.67 -13.69
CA ASP A 63 31.93 -28.18 -14.38
C ASP A 63 31.12 -27.38 -13.37
N SER A 64 31.41 -26.08 -13.30
CA SER A 64 30.84 -25.20 -12.29
C SER A 64 29.31 -25.10 -12.35
N VAL A 65 28.69 -25.27 -13.50
CA VAL A 65 27.24 -25.11 -13.66
C VAL A 65 26.46 -26.35 -13.19
N ALA A 66 26.89 -27.54 -13.62
CA ALA A 66 26.27 -28.80 -13.18
C ALA A 66 26.52 -29.01 -11.68
N THR A 67 27.78 -28.91 -11.25
CA THR A 67 28.18 -29.07 -9.83
C THR A 67 27.47 -28.09 -8.91
N ALA A 68 27.22 -26.83 -9.34
CA ALA A 68 26.50 -25.85 -8.55
C ALA A 68 25.01 -26.18 -8.34
N ARG A 69 24.40 -26.98 -9.22
CA ARG A 69 23.01 -27.45 -9.07
C ARG A 69 22.89 -28.55 -8.00
N ASP A 70 23.92 -29.40 -7.92
CA ASP A 70 23.92 -30.58 -7.08
C ASP A 70 24.56 -30.33 -5.69
N THR A 71 25.41 -29.30 -5.57
CA THR A 71 26.06 -28.95 -4.32
C THR A 71 25.12 -28.14 -3.42
N ARG A 72 24.97 -28.57 -2.17
CA ARG A 72 24.20 -27.85 -1.15
C ARG A 72 24.96 -26.65 -0.62
N VAL A 73 24.23 -25.58 -0.29
CA VAL A 73 24.80 -24.32 0.17
C VAL A 73 25.58 -24.46 1.46
N VAL A 74 25.22 -25.41 2.32
CA VAL A 74 25.92 -25.71 3.57
C VAL A 74 27.38 -26.08 3.35
N ALA A 75 27.73 -26.65 2.19
CA ALA A 75 29.11 -27.04 1.87
C ALA A 75 30.03 -25.87 1.51
N VAL A 76 29.46 -24.71 1.20
CA VAL A 76 30.21 -23.52 0.76
C VAL A 76 29.99 -22.31 1.68
N MET A 77 29.04 -22.36 2.60
CA MET A 77 28.77 -21.27 3.54
C MET A 77 29.90 -21.08 4.54
N ARG A 78 30.01 -19.88 5.06
CA ARG A 78 30.82 -19.56 6.25
C ARG A 78 29.95 -19.64 7.51
N PRO A 79 30.51 -20.03 8.66
CA PRO A 79 29.82 -19.95 9.94
C PRO A 79 29.30 -18.54 10.23
N LEU A 80 28.23 -18.44 11.00
CA LEU A 80 27.71 -17.16 11.44
C LEU A 80 28.60 -16.59 12.55
N GLU A 81 29.37 -15.55 12.23
CA GLU A 81 30.31 -14.91 13.17
C GLU A 81 29.71 -13.70 13.87
N ALA A 82 28.78 -13.00 13.22
CA ALA A 82 28.22 -11.76 13.73
C ALA A 82 26.76 -11.57 13.32
N VAL A 83 25.98 -10.97 14.21
CA VAL A 83 24.62 -10.48 13.97
C VAL A 83 24.46 -9.12 14.60
N VAL A 84 23.52 -8.32 14.09
CA VAL A 84 23.20 -7.00 14.63
C VAL A 84 21.76 -7.01 15.10
N GLY A 85 21.50 -6.51 16.31
CA GLY A 85 20.15 -6.36 16.85
C GLY A 85 19.48 -5.08 16.35
N LEU A 86 18.16 -5.11 16.16
CA LEU A 86 17.37 -3.93 15.76
C LEU A 86 17.53 -2.74 16.73
N ASP A 87 17.79 -3.01 18.00
CA ASP A 87 17.91 -1.98 19.05
C ASP A 87 19.32 -1.39 19.20
N GLN A 88 20.30 -1.99 18.55
CA GLN A 88 21.67 -1.49 18.55
C GLN A 88 21.78 -0.14 17.85
N SER A 89 22.74 0.67 18.27
CA SER A 89 23.09 1.92 17.60
C SER A 89 23.79 1.64 16.26
N LEU A 90 23.76 2.63 15.33
CA LEU A 90 24.53 2.50 14.08
C LEU A 90 26.05 2.39 14.32
N LEU A 91 26.55 2.98 15.40
CA LEU A 91 27.96 2.86 15.75
C LEU A 91 28.33 1.43 16.14
N GLU A 92 27.51 0.80 17.00
CA GLU A 92 27.70 -0.62 17.36
C GLU A 92 27.57 -1.53 16.14
N ALA A 93 26.58 -1.26 15.25
CA ALA A 93 26.45 -2.00 14.00
C ALA A 93 27.69 -1.86 13.11
N ALA A 94 28.25 -0.66 12.99
CA ALA A 94 29.49 -0.41 12.24
C ALA A 94 30.69 -1.17 12.85
N GLN A 95 30.79 -1.22 14.19
CA GLN A 95 31.85 -1.96 14.87
C GLN A 95 31.73 -3.48 14.61
N VAL A 96 30.51 -4.02 14.68
CA VAL A 96 30.27 -5.44 14.34
C VAL A 96 30.64 -5.72 12.89
N MET A 97 30.30 -4.82 11.96
CA MET A 97 30.63 -5.00 10.54
C MET A 97 32.11 -4.89 10.24
N GLN A 98 32.88 -4.13 11.01
CA GLN A 98 34.35 -4.10 10.86
C GLN A 98 35.01 -5.45 11.18
N GLN A 99 34.37 -6.24 12.03
CA GLN A 99 34.83 -7.57 12.42
C GLN A 99 34.23 -8.68 11.53
N ALA A 100 33.24 -8.36 10.73
CA ALA A 100 32.56 -9.35 9.90
C ALA A 100 33.36 -9.60 8.60
N PRO A 101 33.49 -10.87 8.15
CA PRO A 101 34.18 -11.22 6.92
C PRO A 101 33.41 -10.86 5.65
N ALA A 102 32.24 -10.26 5.76
CA ALA A 102 31.36 -9.88 4.67
C ALA A 102 30.90 -8.42 4.82
N GLU A 103 30.65 -7.75 3.70
CA GLU A 103 30.18 -6.35 3.64
C GLU A 103 28.73 -6.19 4.13
N ALA A 104 28.10 -7.25 4.65
CA ALA A 104 26.77 -7.24 5.20
C ALA A 104 26.64 -8.25 6.36
N VAL A 105 25.81 -7.91 7.34
CA VAL A 105 25.53 -8.75 8.52
C VAL A 105 24.02 -8.98 8.67
N PRO A 106 23.59 -10.15 9.17
CA PRO A 106 22.21 -10.39 9.47
C PRO A 106 21.71 -9.49 10.61
N VAL A 107 20.50 -8.98 10.46
CA VAL A 107 19.78 -8.25 11.50
C VAL A 107 18.79 -9.19 12.16
N VAL A 108 18.78 -9.18 13.48
CA VAL A 108 17.87 -9.98 14.30
C VAL A 108 17.11 -9.09 15.27
N GLU A 109 15.88 -9.49 15.60
CA GLU A 109 15.13 -8.88 16.69
C GLU A 109 15.29 -9.67 18.01
N PHE A 110 14.63 -9.18 19.05
CA PHE A 110 14.60 -9.85 20.34
C PHE A 110 14.12 -11.31 20.19
N GLY A 111 14.92 -12.27 20.72
CA GLY A 111 14.69 -13.70 20.52
C GLY A 111 15.44 -14.32 19.35
N GLY A 112 16.27 -13.55 18.62
CA GLY A 112 17.12 -14.10 17.55
C GLY A 112 16.41 -14.33 16.21
N ARG A 113 15.18 -13.82 16.04
CA ARG A 113 14.44 -13.93 14.79
C ARG A 113 15.08 -13.05 13.72
N TYR A 114 15.40 -13.65 12.59
CA TYR A 114 15.95 -12.94 11.45
C TYR A 114 14.96 -11.93 10.88
N VAL A 115 15.43 -10.71 10.63
CA VAL A 115 14.66 -9.60 10.06
C VAL A 115 15.11 -9.25 8.64
N GLY A 116 16.43 -9.32 8.38
CA GLY A 116 16.99 -8.95 7.09
C GLY A 116 18.50 -8.78 7.14
N MET A 117 19.10 -8.34 6.04
CA MET A 117 20.52 -8.06 5.92
C MET A 117 20.77 -6.55 5.99
N LEU A 118 21.79 -6.15 6.74
CA LEU A 118 22.30 -4.78 6.81
C LEU A 118 23.70 -4.75 6.16
N SER A 119 23.86 -3.95 5.11
CA SER A 119 25.16 -3.76 4.46
C SER A 119 25.84 -2.47 4.93
N ALA A 120 27.15 -2.39 4.69
CA ALA A 120 27.94 -1.18 4.95
C ALA A 120 27.34 0.05 4.26
N ARG A 121 26.76 -0.12 3.07
CA ARG A 121 26.10 0.95 2.32
C ARG A 121 24.91 1.53 3.11
N GLU A 122 24.08 0.69 3.73
CA GLU A 122 22.95 1.11 4.53
C GLU A 122 23.38 1.85 5.80
N VAL A 123 24.46 1.38 6.44
CA VAL A 123 25.04 2.07 7.61
C VAL A 123 25.57 3.45 7.22
N LEU A 124 26.35 3.52 6.14
CA LEU A 124 26.91 4.78 5.64
C LEU A 124 25.83 5.78 5.26
N ALA A 125 24.77 5.34 4.60
CA ALA A 125 23.67 6.23 4.25
C ALA A 125 22.86 6.66 5.47
N GLY A 126 22.71 5.78 6.47
CA GLY A 126 22.14 6.19 7.76
C GLY A 126 22.97 7.26 8.47
N LEU A 127 24.29 7.18 8.38
CA LEU A 127 25.21 8.20 8.91
C LEU A 127 25.17 9.51 8.09
N SER A 128 24.96 9.45 6.78
CA SER A 128 24.82 10.63 5.92
C SER A 128 23.45 11.31 6.00
N GLY A 129 22.47 10.68 6.68
CA GLY A 129 21.10 11.15 6.72
C GLY A 129 20.32 10.97 5.41
N GLU A 130 20.87 10.22 4.46
CA GLU A 130 20.23 9.97 3.18
C GLU A 130 19.27 8.75 3.23
N PRO A 131 18.04 8.86 2.71
CA PRO A 131 17.15 7.71 2.59
C PRO A 131 17.68 6.71 1.57
N LEU A 132 17.90 5.48 2.00
CA LEU A 132 18.56 4.40 1.24
C LEU A 132 17.74 3.77 0.14
N MET A 133 16.43 3.70 0.33
CA MET A 133 15.49 3.21 -0.68
C MET A 133 14.40 4.26 -0.84
N PRO A 134 14.13 4.71 -2.06
CA PRO A 134 12.99 5.57 -2.29
C PRO A 134 11.72 4.79 -1.90
N GLN A 135 10.88 5.38 -1.06
CA GLN A 135 9.60 4.78 -0.72
C GLN A 135 8.79 4.61 -2.00
N VAL A 136 8.26 3.41 -2.20
CA VAL A 136 7.36 3.12 -3.31
C VAL A 136 5.94 3.40 -2.86
N ALA A 137 5.22 4.16 -3.67
CA ALA A 137 3.78 4.36 -3.56
C ALA A 137 3.10 3.82 -4.80
N GLY A 138 1.85 3.44 -4.70
CA GLY A 138 1.09 2.93 -5.83
C GLY A 138 -0.34 3.41 -5.84
N LEU A 139 -0.99 3.19 -6.98
CA LEU A 139 -2.41 3.40 -7.20
C LEU A 139 -2.97 2.27 -8.07
N ALA A 140 -4.14 1.77 -7.68
CA ALA A 140 -4.92 0.89 -8.54
C ALA A 140 -5.66 1.70 -9.59
N THR A 141 -5.60 1.27 -10.84
CA THR A 141 -6.34 1.89 -11.95
C THR A 141 -7.17 0.83 -12.69
N PRO A 142 -8.18 1.21 -13.48
CA PRO A 142 -8.94 0.28 -14.31
C PRO A 142 -8.08 -0.52 -15.29
N PHE A 143 -6.92 0.02 -15.68
CA PHE A 143 -6.01 -0.58 -16.65
C PHE A 143 -4.77 -1.22 -16.00
N GLY A 144 -4.72 -1.34 -14.69
CA GLY A 144 -3.64 -1.98 -13.96
C GLY A 144 -3.04 -1.14 -12.84
N VAL A 145 -1.88 -1.56 -12.36
CA VAL A 145 -1.17 -0.90 -11.26
C VAL A 145 -0.33 0.27 -11.77
N TYR A 146 -0.33 1.36 -11.02
CA TYR A 146 0.62 2.45 -11.13
C TYR A 146 1.55 2.42 -9.92
N LEU A 147 2.85 2.44 -10.13
CA LEU A 147 3.86 2.51 -9.07
C LEU A 147 4.79 3.71 -9.28
N THR A 148 5.18 4.34 -8.18
CA THR A 148 6.09 5.50 -8.22
C THR A 148 6.97 5.59 -6.99
N THR A 149 8.19 6.12 -7.18
CA THR A 149 9.07 6.61 -6.11
C THR A 149 8.98 8.13 -5.93
N GLY A 150 8.03 8.77 -6.63
CA GLY A 150 7.96 10.22 -6.76
C GLY A 150 8.92 10.80 -7.82
N GLY A 151 10.03 10.14 -8.12
CA GLY A 151 11.00 10.53 -9.18
C GLY A 151 10.93 9.65 -10.43
N LEU A 152 10.59 8.39 -10.23
CA LEU A 152 10.41 7.36 -11.27
C LEU A 152 8.99 6.81 -11.19
N ARG A 153 8.48 6.34 -12.31
CA ARG A 153 7.15 5.72 -12.40
C ARG A 153 7.14 4.51 -13.34
N ALA A 154 6.27 3.56 -13.06
CA ALA A 154 6.04 2.37 -13.89
C ALA A 154 4.56 1.99 -13.90
N GLY A 155 4.16 1.21 -14.90
CA GLY A 155 2.79 0.71 -15.07
C GLY A 155 1.88 1.71 -15.76
N ALA A 156 0.67 1.86 -15.23
CA ALA A 156 -0.38 2.69 -15.79
C ALA A 156 0.05 4.16 -15.98
N GLY A 157 -0.37 4.78 -17.07
CA GLY A 157 -0.03 6.17 -17.40
C GLY A 157 -1.05 7.20 -16.87
N ASP A 158 -0.83 8.47 -17.19
CA ASP A 158 -1.67 9.59 -16.73
C ASP A 158 -3.14 9.44 -17.17
N LEU A 159 -3.42 8.94 -18.38
CA LEU A 159 -4.79 8.66 -18.85
C LEU A 159 -5.48 7.58 -17.97
N SER A 160 -4.75 6.57 -17.53
CA SER A 160 -5.27 5.52 -16.66
C SER A 160 -5.61 6.06 -15.27
N LEU A 161 -4.79 6.97 -14.74
CA LEU A 161 -5.04 7.66 -13.48
C LEU A 161 -6.28 8.57 -13.60
N PHE A 162 -6.41 9.33 -14.71
CA PHE A 162 -7.60 10.12 -15.01
C PHE A 162 -8.86 9.23 -15.07
N ALA A 163 -8.79 8.10 -15.79
CA ALA A 163 -9.88 7.14 -15.88
C ALA A 163 -10.24 6.54 -14.51
N THR A 164 -9.28 6.43 -13.57
CA THR A 164 -9.58 6.02 -12.18
C THR A 164 -10.51 7.02 -11.51
N GLY A 165 -10.23 8.32 -11.64
CA GLY A 165 -11.10 9.36 -11.10
C GLY A 165 -12.50 9.32 -11.69
N ALA A 166 -12.60 9.19 -13.03
CA ALA A 166 -13.88 9.05 -13.71
C ALA A 166 -14.63 7.78 -13.24
N ALA A 167 -13.96 6.64 -13.09
CA ALA A 167 -14.56 5.41 -12.58
C ALA A 167 -15.08 5.57 -11.15
N LEU A 168 -14.33 6.24 -10.26
CA LEU A 168 -14.79 6.54 -8.90
C LEU A 168 -16.02 7.45 -8.92
N MET A 169 -16.09 8.44 -9.83
CA MET A 169 -17.28 9.29 -9.99
C MET A 169 -18.48 8.49 -10.51
N ILE A 170 -18.29 7.54 -11.44
CA ILE A 170 -19.36 6.64 -11.87
C ILE A 170 -19.89 5.81 -10.71
N LEU A 171 -19.02 5.21 -9.90
CA LEU A 171 -19.43 4.45 -8.71
C LEU A 171 -20.20 5.33 -7.73
N ASN A 172 -19.77 6.58 -7.56
CA ASN A 172 -20.44 7.59 -6.74
C ASN A 172 -21.87 7.89 -7.26
N LEU A 173 -22.00 8.12 -8.56
CA LEU A 173 -23.31 8.37 -9.19
C LEU A 173 -24.26 7.17 -9.09
N VAL A 174 -23.74 5.96 -9.31
CA VAL A 174 -24.53 4.73 -9.16
C VAL A 174 -25.00 4.56 -7.72
N ALA A 175 -24.11 4.77 -6.73
CA ALA A 175 -24.49 4.70 -5.32
C ALA A 175 -25.59 5.73 -4.97
N GLY A 176 -25.41 6.98 -5.41
CA GLY A 176 -26.40 8.04 -5.23
C GLY A 176 -27.74 7.72 -5.90
N GLY A 177 -27.69 7.21 -7.13
CA GLY A 177 -28.87 6.80 -7.89
C GLY A 177 -29.67 5.67 -7.21
N VAL A 178 -28.94 4.69 -6.63
CA VAL A 178 -29.58 3.60 -5.85
C VAL A 178 -30.28 4.17 -4.60
N VAL A 179 -29.60 5.03 -3.83
CA VAL A 179 -30.20 5.66 -2.64
C VAL A 179 -31.41 6.50 -3.01
N TYR A 180 -31.29 7.32 -4.04
CA TYR A 180 -32.39 8.15 -4.55
C TYR A 180 -33.58 7.27 -4.99
N GLY A 181 -33.34 6.22 -5.78
CA GLY A 181 -34.39 5.31 -6.23
C GLY A 181 -35.10 4.59 -5.10
N LEU A 182 -34.34 4.13 -4.09
CA LEU A 182 -34.93 3.50 -2.88
C LEU A 182 -35.73 4.51 -2.05
N SER A 183 -35.25 5.74 -1.89
CA SER A 183 -35.99 6.80 -1.19
C SER A 183 -37.28 7.15 -1.92
N TRP A 184 -37.23 7.29 -3.25
CA TRP A 184 -38.40 7.52 -4.09
C TRP A 184 -39.44 6.38 -3.96
N LEU A 185 -38.98 5.13 -4.03
CA LEU A 185 -39.84 3.98 -3.90
C LEU A 185 -40.51 3.93 -2.49
N ALA A 186 -39.76 4.23 -1.44
CA ALA A 186 -40.28 4.32 -0.08
C ALA A 186 -41.37 5.41 0.02
N THR A 187 -41.12 6.59 -0.54
CA THR A 187 -42.15 7.66 -0.58
C THR A 187 -43.41 7.21 -1.31
N ARG A 188 -43.30 6.56 -2.46
CA ARG A 188 -44.43 6.02 -3.21
C ARG A 188 -45.19 4.96 -2.44
N ALA A 189 -44.49 4.08 -1.71
CA ALA A 189 -45.10 3.06 -0.89
C ALA A 189 -45.90 3.66 0.30
N THR A 190 -45.37 4.69 0.96
CA THR A 190 -46.06 5.41 2.03
C THR A 190 -47.30 6.16 1.53
N GLU A 191 -47.21 6.80 0.36
CA GLU A 191 -48.36 7.43 -0.31
C GLU A 191 -49.46 6.41 -0.61
N ALA A 192 -49.11 5.26 -1.21
CA ALA A 192 -50.05 4.19 -1.54
C ALA A 192 -50.72 3.55 -0.32
N ALA A 193 -49.98 3.52 0.82
CA ALA A 193 -50.49 3.03 2.10
C ALA A 193 -51.38 4.07 2.85
N GLY A 194 -51.58 5.28 2.30
CA GLY A 194 -52.30 6.36 2.97
C GLY A 194 -51.58 6.96 4.17
N LEU A 195 -50.23 6.70 4.27
CA LEU A 195 -49.37 7.19 5.34
C LEU A 195 -48.58 8.44 4.93
N SER A 196 -49.14 9.24 4.01
CA SER A 196 -48.50 10.46 3.58
C SER A 196 -48.28 11.41 4.75
N PRO A 197 -47.09 12.02 4.92
CA PRO A 197 -46.84 12.97 5.99
C PRO A 197 -47.81 14.18 5.83
N SER A 198 -48.25 14.75 6.95
CA SER A 198 -49.00 15.99 6.92
C SER A 198 -48.18 17.12 6.29
N ALA A 199 -48.84 18.16 5.77
CA ALA A 199 -48.17 19.29 5.18
C ALA A 199 -47.17 19.95 6.16
N GLU A 200 -47.45 19.93 7.47
CA GLU A 200 -46.52 20.41 8.52
C GLU A 200 -45.31 19.50 8.68
N ALA A 201 -45.50 18.16 8.63
CA ALA A 201 -44.41 17.20 8.69
C ALA A 201 -43.52 17.23 7.40
N ALA A 202 -44.14 17.52 6.26
CA ALA A 202 -43.40 17.70 5.00
C ALA A 202 -42.61 19.02 4.93
N ALA A 203 -43.02 20.03 5.70
CA ALA A 203 -42.28 21.31 5.82
C ALA A 203 -41.26 21.32 6.96
N ALA A 204 -41.26 20.31 7.82
CA ALA A 204 -40.26 20.18 8.89
C ALA A 204 -38.88 19.82 8.33
N ASP A 205 -37.83 20.38 8.92
CA ASP A 205 -36.44 20.01 8.59
C ASP A 205 -36.25 18.51 8.81
N VAL A 206 -35.58 17.88 7.82
CA VAL A 206 -35.24 16.46 7.92
C VAL A 206 -34.33 16.24 9.15
N PRO A 207 -34.70 15.36 10.08
CA PRO A 207 -33.87 15.11 11.27
C PRO A 207 -32.46 14.72 10.87
N VAL A 208 -31.46 15.26 11.58
CA VAL A 208 -30.05 15.01 11.28
C VAL A 208 -29.71 13.52 11.33
N GLU A 209 -30.41 12.76 12.18
CA GLU A 209 -30.28 11.31 12.29
C GLU A 209 -30.69 10.60 11.00
N ALA A 210 -31.77 11.03 10.36
CA ALA A 210 -32.23 10.48 9.09
C ALA A 210 -31.21 10.77 7.97
N VAL A 211 -30.65 11.98 7.94
CA VAL A 211 -29.56 12.34 7.00
C VAL A 211 -28.32 11.47 7.23
N MET A 212 -27.95 11.24 8.50
CA MET A 212 -26.80 10.37 8.83
C MET A 212 -27.02 8.91 8.43
N VAL A 213 -28.23 8.38 8.61
CA VAL A 213 -28.59 7.02 8.17
C VAL A 213 -28.51 6.90 6.64
N LEU A 214 -29.09 7.84 5.90
CA LEU A 214 -29.02 7.86 4.44
C LEU A 214 -27.58 7.99 3.94
N PHE A 215 -26.79 8.83 4.59
CA PHE A 215 -25.37 8.99 4.27
C PHE A 215 -24.56 7.71 4.55
N ALA A 216 -24.81 7.05 5.69
CA ALA A 216 -24.16 5.77 6.01
C ALA A 216 -24.55 4.69 5.00
N PHE A 217 -25.82 4.65 4.60
CA PHE A 217 -26.30 3.74 3.58
C PHE A 217 -25.69 4.00 2.21
N TYR A 218 -25.59 5.27 1.81
CA TYR A 218 -24.90 5.71 0.59
C TYR A 218 -23.42 5.27 0.59
N ILE A 219 -22.70 5.54 1.67
CA ILE A 219 -21.29 5.11 1.80
C ILE A 219 -21.20 3.57 1.74
N GLY A 220 -22.10 2.86 2.40
CA GLY A 220 -22.16 1.39 2.35
C GLY A 220 -22.32 0.85 0.93
N ILE A 221 -23.23 1.42 0.13
CA ILE A 221 -23.42 1.04 -1.28
C ILE A 221 -22.16 1.38 -2.10
N PHE A 222 -21.62 2.58 -1.95
CA PHE A 222 -20.38 2.97 -2.66
C PHE A 222 -19.23 2.01 -2.37
N LEU A 223 -19.02 1.67 -1.11
CA LEU A 223 -17.98 0.73 -0.69
C LEU A 223 -18.22 -0.69 -1.22
N LEU A 224 -19.48 -1.13 -1.26
CA LEU A 224 -19.87 -2.42 -1.85
C LEU A 224 -19.55 -2.44 -3.35
N LEU A 225 -19.94 -1.40 -4.10
CA LEU A 225 -19.65 -1.28 -5.52
C LEU A 225 -18.14 -1.27 -5.79
N LEU A 226 -17.39 -0.53 -4.97
CA LEU A 226 -15.92 -0.53 -5.06
C LEU A 226 -15.34 -1.93 -4.85
N ARG A 227 -15.82 -2.68 -3.84
CA ARG A 227 -15.38 -4.05 -3.58
C ARG A 227 -15.70 -5.01 -4.72
N LEU A 228 -16.87 -4.86 -5.33
CA LEU A 228 -17.30 -5.69 -6.46
C LEU A 228 -16.55 -5.34 -7.75
N SER A 229 -16.03 -4.13 -7.86
CA SER A 229 -15.28 -3.68 -9.04
C SER A 229 -13.94 -4.42 -9.18
N PRO A 230 -13.37 -4.48 -10.40
CA PRO A 230 -12.02 -4.99 -10.62
C PRO A 230 -10.93 -4.24 -9.84
N LEU A 231 -11.17 -2.97 -9.50
CA LEU A 231 -10.23 -2.11 -8.79
C LEU A 231 -9.78 -2.70 -7.45
N ALA A 232 -10.68 -3.36 -6.70
CA ALA A 232 -10.33 -3.97 -5.41
C ALA A 232 -9.28 -5.08 -5.53
N GLY A 233 -9.28 -5.84 -6.64
CA GLY A 233 -8.24 -6.86 -6.91
C GLY A 233 -6.92 -6.24 -7.36
N VAL A 234 -6.97 -5.22 -8.22
CA VAL A 234 -5.77 -4.47 -8.66
C VAL A 234 -5.11 -3.77 -7.46
N HIS A 235 -5.91 -3.18 -6.56
CA HIS A 235 -5.44 -2.52 -5.35
C HIS A 235 -4.73 -3.50 -4.39
N ALA A 236 -5.26 -4.71 -4.26
CA ALA A 236 -4.58 -5.76 -3.50
C ALA A 236 -3.23 -6.14 -4.14
N GLY A 237 -3.20 -6.34 -5.46
CA GLY A 237 -1.96 -6.64 -6.19
C GLY A 237 -0.91 -5.54 -6.06
N GLU A 238 -1.34 -4.27 -6.09
CA GLU A 238 -0.47 -3.12 -5.85
C GLU A 238 0.16 -3.18 -4.46
N HIS A 239 -0.62 -3.34 -3.38
CA HIS A 239 -0.10 -3.47 -2.02
C HIS A 239 0.88 -4.62 -1.86
N MET A 240 0.55 -5.79 -2.43
CA MET A 240 1.39 -6.99 -2.32
C MET A 240 2.73 -6.80 -3.02
N VAL A 241 2.76 -6.16 -4.19
CA VAL A 241 4.00 -5.84 -4.90
C VAL A 241 4.83 -4.79 -4.15
N VAL A 242 4.18 -3.76 -3.59
CA VAL A 242 4.87 -2.75 -2.78
C VAL A 242 5.52 -3.39 -1.56
N HIS A 243 4.81 -4.27 -0.85
CA HIS A 243 5.40 -5.03 0.27
C HIS A 243 6.59 -5.88 -0.17
N ALA A 244 6.46 -6.63 -1.27
CA ALA A 244 7.56 -7.46 -1.78
C ALA A 244 8.80 -6.62 -2.12
N ILE A 245 8.61 -5.43 -2.74
CA ILE A 245 9.71 -4.49 -3.02
C ILE A 245 10.35 -3.99 -1.72
N GLU A 246 9.54 -3.60 -0.73
CA GLU A 246 10.03 -3.05 0.54
C GLU A 246 10.72 -4.09 1.41
N GLU A 247 10.27 -5.34 1.36
CA GLU A 247 10.88 -6.48 2.05
C GLU A 247 12.08 -7.06 1.28
N GLY A 248 12.34 -6.57 0.05
CA GLY A 248 13.43 -7.04 -0.79
C GLY A 248 13.24 -8.46 -1.33
N GLU A 249 11.99 -8.93 -1.39
CA GLU A 249 11.67 -10.23 -1.94
C GLU A 249 11.75 -10.23 -3.47
N ASP A 250 12.09 -11.38 -4.04
CA ASP A 250 12.03 -11.57 -5.49
C ASP A 250 10.59 -11.41 -5.98
N LEU A 251 10.37 -10.60 -6.99
CA LEU A 251 9.05 -10.34 -7.55
C LEU A 251 8.57 -11.52 -8.40
N THR A 252 8.47 -12.70 -7.79
CA THR A 252 7.78 -13.83 -8.40
C THR A 252 6.30 -13.82 -8.01
N PRO A 253 5.39 -14.30 -8.85
CA PRO A 253 3.96 -14.39 -8.49
C PRO A 253 3.71 -15.13 -7.17
N GLU A 254 4.55 -16.08 -6.83
CA GLU A 254 4.48 -16.87 -5.60
C GLU A 254 4.83 -16.02 -4.38
N ASN A 255 6.00 -15.35 -4.39
CA ASN A 255 6.45 -14.50 -3.30
C ASN A 255 5.50 -13.32 -3.09
N VAL A 256 5.11 -12.65 -4.19
CA VAL A 256 4.17 -11.52 -4.12
C VAL A 256 2.82 -11.97 -3.54
N ARG A 257 2.34 -13.18 -3.89
CA ARG A 257 1.08 -13.72 -3.36
C ARG A 257 1.12 -14.01 -1.86
N ALA A 258 2.30 -14.20 -1.29
CA ALA A 258 2.48 -14.39 0.15
C ALA A 258 2.42 -13.06 0.93
N MET A 259 2.52 -11.90 0.26
CA MET A 259 2.52 -10.59 0.88
C MET A 259 1.13 -10.15 1.38
N PRO A 260 1.09 -9.30 2.43
CA PRO A 260 -0.16 -8.76 2.95
C PRO A 260 -0.86 -7.84 1.94
N ARG A 261 -2.20 -7.89 1.90
CA ARG A 261 -3.05 -6.98 1.11
C ARG A 261 -3.35 -5.65 1.80
N VAL A 262 -2.97 -5.51 3.06
CA VAL A 262 -3.15 -4.30 3.86
C VAL A 262 -1.83 -3.57 3.93
N HIS A 263 -1.83 -2.28 3.55
CA HIS A 263 -0.62 -1.46 3.54
C HIS A 263 -0.77 -0.24 4.47
N PRO A 264 0.21 0.03 5.37
CA PRO A 264 0.09 1.09 6.38
C PRO A 264 0.03 2.51 5.77
N ARG A 265 0.55 2.71 4.57
CA ARG A 265 0.56 4.01 3.85
C ARG A 265 -0.56 4.16 2.82
N CYS A 266 -1.50 3.22 2.76
CA CYS A 266 -2.62 3.31 1.83
C CYS A 266 -3.52 4.53 2.13
N GLY A 267 -3.98 5.20 1.07
CA GLY A 267 -4.92 6.32 1.16
C GLY A 267 -6.25 5.99 1.84
N THR A 268 -6.64 4.70 1.90
CA THR A 268 -7.81 4.24 2.66
C THR A 268 -7.69 4.56 4.16
N ASN A 269 -6.48 4.58 4.72
CA ASN A 269 -6.28 4.98 6.11
C ASN A 269 -6.61 6.46 6.31
N LEU A 270 -6.21 7.33 5.36
CA LEU A 270 -6.55 8.75 5.40
C LEU A 270 -8.06 8.96 5.23
N MET A 271 -8.71 8.19 4.36
CA MET A 271 -10.17 8.21 4.20
C MET A 271 -10.88 7.81 5.49
N ALA A 272 -10.41 6.76 6.18
CA ALA A 272 -10.93 6.36 7.49
C ALA A 272 -10.79 7.48 8.53
N LEU A 273 -9.65 8.16 8.54
CA LEU A 273 -9.42 9.32 9.41
C LEU A 273 -10.41 10.44 9.13
N MET A 274 -10.64 10.79 7.85
CA MET A 274 -11.59 11.83 7.46
C MET A 274 -13.02 11.49 7.88
N VAL A 275 -13.46 10.24 7.67
CA VAL A 275 -14.78 9.78 8.11
C VAL A 275 -14.93 9.89 9.63
N LEU A 276 -13.93 9.45 10.40
CA LEU A 276 -13.95 9.57 11.86
C LEU A 276 -14.01 11.03 12.32
N ILE A 277 -13.29 11.95 11.66
CA ILE A 277 -13.33 13.38 11.97
C ILE A 277 -14.73 13.95 11.72
N VAL A 278 -15.35 13.62 10.57
CA VAL A 278 -16.70 14.10 10.23
C VAL A 278 -17.74 13.57 11.25
N VAL A 279 -17.66 12.28 11.59
CA VAL A 279 -18.55 11.69 12.60
C VAL A 279 -18.36 12.33 13.98
N ALA A 280 -17.09 12.49 14.39
CA ALA A 280 -16.76 13.14 15.67
C ALA A 280 -17.24 14.60 15.73
N GLN A 281 -17.08 15.34 14.63
CA GLN A 281 -17.55 16.73 14.53
C GLN A 281 -19.07 16.81 14.63
N ARG A 282 -19.81 15.92 13.96
CA ARG A 282 -21.29 15.88 14.06
C ARG A 282 -21.76 15.54 15.45
N PHE A 283 -21.14 14.53 16.09
CA PHE A 283 -21.44 14.20 17.48
C PHE A 283 -21.17 15.36 18.43
N LEU A 284 -20.01 16.03 18.27
CA LEU A 284 -19.65 17.17 19.10
C LEU A 284 -20.62 18.35 18.91
N SER A 285 -21.06 18.62 17.69
CA SER A 285 -22.04 19.68 17.38
C SER A 285 -23.39 19.42 18.06
N SER A 286 -23.87 18.15 18.05
CA SER A 286 -25.11 17.79 18.75
C SER A 286 -24.97 17.91 20.27
N LEU A 287 -23.83 17.53 20.82
CA LEU A 287 -23.56 17.61 22.25
C LEU A 287 -23.46 19.08 22.73
N ALA A 288 -22.82 19.95 21.96
CA ALA A 288 -22.64 21.36 22.30
C ALA A 288 -23.95 22.14 22.48
N VAL A 289 -25.05 21.67 21.88
CA VAL A 289 -26.39 22.25 22.06
C VAL A 289 -26.99 21.93 23.44
N ALA A 290 -26.65 20.76 23.99
CA ALA A 290 -27.32 20.22 25.18
C ALA A 290 -26.43 20.19 26.43
N ALA A 291 -25.10 20.36 26.30
CA ALA A 291 -24.15 20.19 27.38
C ALA A 291 -23.44 21.49 27.76
N SER A 292 -22.82 21.50 28.94
CA SER A 292 -21.96 22.63 29.39
C SER A 292 -20.68 22.69 28.53
N GLU A 293 -20.06 23.87 28.48
CA GLU A 293 -18.79 24.08 27.76
C GLU A 293 -17.68 23.14 28.25
N ALA A 294 -17.58 22.91 29.56
CA ALA A 294 -16.60 21.96 30.12
C ALA A 294 -16.85 20.52 29.67
N ALA A 295 -18.11 20.09 29.63
CA ALA A 295 -18.47 18.75 29.11
C ALA A 295 -18.16 18.62 27.61
N THR A 296 -18.39 19.65 26.82
CA THR A 296 -18.08 19.69 25.40
C THR A 296 -16.55 19.61 25.16
N MET A 297 -15.74 20.33 25.92
CA MET A 297 -14.28 20.26 25.84
C MET A 297 -13.75 18.88 26.24
N LEU A 298 -14.29 18.27 27.30
CA LEU A 298 -13.93 16.91 27.68
C LEU A 298 -14.29 15.90 26.59
N ALA A 299 -15.47 16.02 26.00
CA ALA A 299 -15.91 15.16 24.90
C ALA A 299 -14.99 15.33 23.67
N LEU A 300 -14.59 16.54 23.31
CA LEU A 300 -13.64 16.81 22.24
C LEU A 300 -12.31 16.09 22.50
N PHE A 301 -11.75 16.24 23.71
CA PHE A 301 -10.50 15.56 24.08
C PHE A 301 -10.61 14.04 23.94
N ILE A 302 -11.68 13.43 24.46
CA ILE A 302 -11.91 11.99 24.37
C ILE A 302 -12.05 11.56 22.91
N LEU A 303 -12.82 12.29 22.09
CA LEU A 303 -13.01 11.98 20.68
C LEU A 303 -11.70 12.06 19.89
N VAL A 304 -10.87 13.08 20.13
CA VAL A 304 -9.55 13.19 19.49
C VAL A 304 -8.69 11.98 19.85
N MET A 305 -8.68 11.56 21.11
CA MET A 305 -7.92 10.39 21.56
C MET A 305 -8.45 9.10 20.89
N ILE A 306 -9.77 8.94 20.81
CA ILE A 306 -10.39 7.79 20.12
C ILE A 306 -9.97 7.76 18.64
N VAL A 307 -10.07 8.90 17.94
CA VAL A 307 -9.70 9.02 16.53
C VAL A 307 -8.22 8.65 16.33
N LEU A 308 -7.32 9.23 17.15
CA LEU A 308 -5.87 8.97 17.06
C LEU A 308 -5.50 7.50 17.29
N VAL A 309 -6.23 6.79 18.14
CA VAL A 309 -5.97 5.37 18.44
C VAL A 309 -6.60 4.44 17.40
N THR A 310 -7.76 4.82 16.84
CA THR A 310 -8.60 3.88 16.06
C THR A 310 -8.44 4.00 14.56
N TRP A 311 -8.08 5.17 14.00
CA TRP A 311 -8.10 5.44 12.56
C TRP A 311 -7.26 4.46 11.71
N ARG A 312 -6.08 4.05 12.20
CA ARG A 312 -5.24 3.07 11.49
C ARG A 312 -5.86 1.67 11.51
N ARG A 313 -6.47 1.27 12.64
CA ARG A 313 -7.14 -0.03 12.76
C ARG A 313 -8.37 -0.09 11.87
N LEU A 314 -9.17 0.98 11.87
CA LEU A 314 -10.32 1.10 11.00
C LEU A 314 -9.90 1.10 9.52
N GLY A 315 -8.87 1.88 9.17
CA GLY A 315 -8.33 1.90 7.81
C GLY A 315 -7.81 0.53 7.36
N ALA A 316 -7.09 -0.19 8.21
CA ALA A 316 -6.64 -1.55 7.93
C ALA A 316 -7.83 -2.53 7.77
N GLY A 317 -8.86 -2.40 8.59
CA GLY A 317 -10.12 -3.16 8.46
C GLY A 317 -10.82 -2.87 7.13
N LEU A 318 -10.96 -1.59 6.75
CA LEU A 318 -11.52 -1.19 5.46
C LEU A 318 -10.71 -1.73 4.28
N GLN A 319 -9.37 -1.70 4.36
CA GLN A 319 -8.53 -2.33 3.33
C GLN A 319 -8.81 -3.82 3.24
N ARG A 320 -8.76 -4.54 4.35
CA ARG A 320 -8.90 -6.00 4.38
C ARG A 320 -10.26 -6.48 3.85
N TRP A 321 -11.34 -5.80 4.22
CA TRP A 321 -12.70 -6.29 4.01
C TRP A 321 -13.44 -5.58 2.88
N VAL A 322 -13.00 -4.36 2.50
CA VAL A 322 -13.73 -3.51 1.55
C VAL A 322 -12.90 -3.16 0.33
N THR A 323 -11.80 -2.39 0.50
CA THR A 323 -11.10 -1.79 -0.64
C THR A 323 -10.09 -2.71 -1.32
N THR A 324 -9.78 -3.89 -0.72
CA THR A 324 -8.98 -4.94 -1.36
C THR A 324 -9.69 -6.29 -1.34
N ARG A 325 -9.49 -7.08 -2.39
CA ARG A 325 -9.88 -8.49 -2.47
C ARG A 325 -8.71 -9.31 -3.03
N PRO A 326 -8.68 -10.64 -2.87
CA PRO A 326 -7.65 -11.47 -3.50
C PRO A 326 -7.56 -11.15 -5.00
N PRO A 327 -6.37 -10.79 -5.53
CA PRO A 327 -6.20 -10.51 -6.94
C PRO A 327 -6.30 -11.80 -7.76
N SER A 328 -6.84 -11.69 -8.99
CA SER A 328 -6.77 -12.79 -9.95
C SER A 328 -5.33 -13.01 -10.41
N ASP A 329 -5.04 -14.18 -11.01
CA ASP A 329 -3.71 -14.50 -11.55
C ASP A 329 -3.25 -13.46 -12.57
N ARG A 330 -4.16 -12.98 -13.43
CA ARG A 330 -3.88 -11.92 -14.39
C ARG A 330 -3.52 -10.59 -13.71
N GLN A 331 -4.25 -10.21 -12.67
CA GLN A 331 -3.97 -8.99 -11.91
C GLN A 331 -2.64 -9.09 -11.17
N MET A 332 -2.35 -10.26 -10.59
CA MET A 332 -1.08 -10.53 -9.91
C MET A 332 0.09 -10.46 -10.88
N ALA A 333 0.04 -11.16 -12.00
CA ALA A 333 1.10 -11.14 -13.01
C ALA A 333 1.35 -9.72 -13.53
N ALA A 334 0.28 -8.96 -13.83
CA ALA A 334 0.39 -7.58 -14.27
C ALA A 334 1.05 -6.68 -13.21
N ALA A 335 0.67 -6.82 -11.93
CA ALA A 335 1.26 -6.05 -10.84
C ALA A 335 2.75 -6.40 -10.66
N THR A 336 3.12 -7.67 -10.70
CA THR A 336 4.51 -8.15 -10.61
C THR A 336 5.37 -7.56 -11.74
N THR A 337 4.89 -7.59 -12.99
CA THR A 337 5.59 -6.99 -14.14
C THR A 337 5.84 -5.50 -13.95
N VAL A 338 4.86 -4.76 -13.40
CA VAL A 338 5.02 -3.33 -13.11
C VAL A 338 6.07 -3.10 -12.01
N GLY A 339 6.07 -3.93 -10.97
CA GLY A 339 7.09 -3.90 -9.92
C GLY A 339 8.50 -4.12 -10.46
N GLU A 340 8.69 -5.14 -11.30
CA GLU A 340 9.96 -5.41 -11.97
C GLU A 340 10.42 -4.25 -12.86
N ALA A 341 9.50 -3.64 -13.62
CA ALA A 341 9.78 -2.48 -14.45
C ALA A 341 10.21 -1.27 -13.60
N LEU A 342 9.59 -1.04 -12.44
CA LEU A 342 10.01 0.01 -11.52
C LEU A 342 11.40 -0.27 -10.94
N LEU A 343 11.66 -1.48 -10.46
CA LEU A 343 12.98 -1.88 -9.94
C LEU A 343 14.07 -1.75 -11.01
N GLY A 344 13.79 -2.12 -12.26
CA GLY A 344 14.70 -1.92 -13.38
C GLY A 344 15.07 -0.45 -13.58
N LYS A 345 14.07 0.46 -13.51
CA LYS A 345 14.30 1.91 -13.60
C LYS A 345 15.08 2.47 -12.42
N ILE A 346 14.83 1.99 -11.19
CA ILE A 346 15.57 2.38 -9.99
C ILE A 346 17.03 1.95 -10.10
N ARG A 347 17.29 0.72 -10.56
CA ARG A 347 18.66 0.21 -10.79
C ARG A 347 19.41 1.00 -11.85
N ALA A 348 18.73 1.37 -12.94
CA ALA A 348 19.32 2.17 -14.02
C ALA A 348 19.57 3.64 -13.60
N ASN A 349 18.77 4.17 -12.66
CA ASN A 349 18.81 5.57 -12.26
C ASN A 349 18.70 5.72 -10.73
N PRO A 350 19.67 5.25 -9.94
CA PRO A 350 19.55 5.18 -8.48
C PRO A 350 19.49 6.56 -7.79
N ASN A 351 19.95 7.62 -8.49
CA ASN A 351 20.06 8.97 -7.95
C ASN A 351 18.89 9.91 -8.37
N VAL A 352 17.90 9.41 -9.10
CA VAL A 352 16.76 10.24 -9.52
C VAL A 352 15.86 10.55 -8.32
N ARG A 353 15.90 11.81 -7.92
CA ARG A 353 15.01 12.36 -6.88
C ARG A 353 13.89 13.17 -7.52
N ALA A 354 12.70 13.08 -6.92
CA ALA A 354 11.61 13.96 -7.30
C ALA A 354 11.84 15.36 -6.74
N VAL A 355 11.80 16.38 -7.60
CA VAL A 355 11.95 17.78 -7.20
C VAL A 355 10.72 18.58 -7.62
N GLY A 356 10.26 19.48 -6.75
CA GLY A 356 9.21 20.45 -7.04
C GLY A 356 7.88 19.82 -7.53
N PHE A 357 7.26 20.45 -8.52
CA PHE A 357 5.94 20.06 -9.07
C PHE A 357 5.92 18.62 -9.61
N ARG A 358 7.02 18.13 -10.16
CA ARG A 358 7.12 16.75 -10.66
C ARG A 358 6.83 15.71 -9.57
N ARG A 359 7.23 15.96 -8.32
CA ARG A 359 6.94 15.08 -7.18
C ARG A 359 5.43 14.96 -6.95
N ILE A 360 4.72 16.10 -6.99
CA ILE A 360 3.26 16.13 -6.80
C ILE A 360 2.56 15.46 -7.98
N TRP A 361 3.00 15.75 -9.22
CA TRP A 361 2.44 15.14 -10.43
C TRP A 361 2.57 13.61 -10.41
N TYR A 362 3.72 13.09 -9.96
CA TYR A 362 3.98 11.66 -9.92
C TYR A 362 3.29 10.93 -8.76
N THR A 363 2.61 11.62 -7.85
CA THR A 363 1.70 10.94 -6.92
C THR A 363 0.49 10.32 -7.63
N GLY A 364 0.14 10.81 -8.81
CA GLY A 364 -1.06 10.39 -9.55
C GLY A 364 -2.36 11.02 -9.06
N LEU A 365 -2.32 11.72 -7.92
CA LEU A 365 -3.52 12.26 -7.28
C LEU A 365 -4.18 13.36 -8.11
N ILE A 366 -3.38 14.24 -8.74
CA ILE A 366 -3.90 15.32 -9.58
C ILE A 366 -4.70 14.75 -10.75
N GLN A 367 -4.19 13.72 -11.42
CA GLN A 367 -4.84 13.09 -12.56
C GLN A 367 -6.15 12.41 -12.14
N VAL A 368 -6.14 11.69 -10.99
CA VAL A 368 -7.36 11.08 -10.44
C VAL A 368 -8.40 12.14 -10.09
N MET A 369 -8.00 13.21 -9.41
CA MET A 369 -8.92 14.32 -9.09
C MET A 369 -9.46 15.01 -10.35
N ALA A 370 -8.61 15.23 -11.35
CA ALA A 370 -9.03 15.81 -12.62
C ALA A 370 -10.07 14.94 -13.34
N GLY A 371 -9.89 13.62 -13.35
CA GLY A 371 -10.86 12.69 -13.92
C GLY A 371 -12.20 12.68 -13.18
N PHE A 372 -12.16 12.69 -11.85
CA PHE A 372 -13.35 12.78 -11.02
C PHE A 372 -14.12 14.09 -11.28
N LEU A 373 -13.44 15.24 -11.21
CA LEU A 373 -14.04 16.55 -11.41
C LEU A 373 -14.55 16.77 -12.83
N ALA A 374 -13.79 16.32 -13.83
CA ALA A 374 -14.22 16.43 -15.22
C ALA A 374 -15.56 15.72 -15.46
N LEU A 375 -15.71 14.49 -14.94
CA LEU A 375 -16.98 13.78 -15.09
C LEU A 375 -18.09 14.40 -14.23
N ALA A 376 -17.77 14.91 -13.04
CA ALA A 376 -18.73 15.65 -12.21
C ALA A 376 -19.30 16.86 -12.96
N LEU A 377 -18.43 17.66 -13.58
CA LEU A 377 -18.84 18.83 -14.40
C LEU A 377 -19.67 18.43 -15.63
N VAL A 378 -19.30 17.33 -16.29
CA VAL A 378 -20.09 16.81 -17.42
C VAL A 378 -21.50 16.40 -16.98
N VAL A 379 -21.64 15.79 -15.82
CA VAL A 379 -22.97 15.40 -15.28
C VAL A 379 -23.77 16.62 -14.87
N GLU A 380 -23.14 17.58 -14.19
CA GLU A 380 -23.81 18.81 -13.72
C GLU A 380 -24.28 19.70 -14.87
N HIS A 381 -23.45 19.91 -15.87
CA HIS A 381 -23.76 20.83 -16.99
C HIS A 381 -24.23 20.13 -18.25
N GLY A 382 -23.92 18.84 -18.43
CA GLY A 382 -24.31 18.07 -19.62
C GLY A 382 -25.81 17.77 -19.68
N GLY A 383 -26.46 17.52 -18.55
CA GLY A 383 -27.91 17.29 -18.48
C GLY A 383 -28.74 18.45 -19.02
N PRO A 384 -28.56 19.69 -18.55
CA PRO A 384 -29.23 20.87 -19.07
C PRO A 384 -28.91 21.14 -20.55
N LEU A 385 -27.65 20.94 -20.98
CA LEU A 385 -27.25 21.08 -22.38
C LEU A 385 -27.94 20.06 -23.28
N LEU A 386 -28.00 18.81 -22.91
CA LEU A 386 -28.69 17.74 -23.64
C LEU A 386 -30.21 18.02 -23.72
N ALA A 387 -30.83 18.47 -22.63
CA ALA A 387 -32.23 18.86 -22.61
C ALA A 387 -32.50 20.04 -23.57
N ALA A 388 -31.60 21.05 -23.56
CA ALA A 388 -31.73 22.22 -24.47
C ALA A 388 -31.51 21.82 -25.93
N VAL A 389 -30.62 20.88 -26.23
CA VAL A 389 -30.43 20.33 -27.59
C VAL A 389 -31.65 19.50 -27.99
N TRP A 390 -32.14 18.64 -27.09
CA TRP A 390 -33.34 17.84 -27.37
C TRP A 390 -34.56 18.69 -27.67
N THR A 391 -34.85 19.72 -26.88
CA THR A 391 -35.96 20.64 -27.13
C THR A 391 -35.81 21.41 -28.45
N ARG A 392 -34.58 21.72 -28.89
CA ARG A 392 -34.34 22.34 -30.20
C ARG A 392 -34.49 21.38 -31.38
N LEU A 393 -34.30 20.07 -31.15
CA LEU A 393 -34.43 19.06 -32.22
C LEU A 393 -35.86 18.51 -32.35
N THR A 394 -36.66 18.61 -31.28
CA THR A 394 -38.04 18.05 -31.22
C THR A 394 -39.12 19.12 -31.28
N GLY A 395 -38.81 20.39 -31.15
CA GLY A 395 -39.69 21.54 -31.32
C GLY A 395 -39.42 22.23 -32.63
#